data_e8495d071901721760df1c293294eb57
#
_entry.id   e8495d071901721760df1c293294eb57
#
_cell.length_a   1.000
_cell.length_b   1.000
_cell.length_c   1.000
_cell.angle_alpha   90.00
_cell.angle_beta   90.00
_cell.angle_gamma   90.00
#
_symmetry.space_group_name_H-M   'P 1'
#
loop_
_entity.id
_entity.type
_entity.pdbx_description
1 polymer ?
#
loop_
_entity_poly.entity_id
_entity_poly.type
_entity_poly.pdbx_seq_one_letter_code
_entity_poly.pdbx_strand_id
1 'polypeptide(L)'
;MKALFLVMIPVLLLLACRTVPTEIPEDLGQAELIQLGQQAADQENWAAAIAYYEAIVERYPDERAAIATARYEIAFVEYRRGNLATAEDLFEELIAMYETDSSGLPAWPLVLSQRIVGKIHDQRGTNR
;
A
#
# COMPACT_ATOMS: atom_id res chain seq x y z
N MET A 1 -58.59 -17.40 -5.02
CA MET A 1 -57.62 -16.58 -5.73
C MET A 1 -56.52 -16.19 -4.75
N LYS A 2 -55.39 -16.79 -4.90
CA LYS A 2 -54.24 -16.51 -4.00
C LYS A 2 -53.39 -15.43 -4.67
N ALA A 3 -53.44 -14.22 -4.14
CA ALA A 3 -52.56 -13.13 -4.54
C ALA A 3 -51.15 -13.41 -4.03
N LEU A 4 -50.25 -13.69 -5.00
CA LEU A 4 -48.81 -13.88 -4.73
C LEU A 4 -48.20 -12.49 -4.59
N PHE A 5 -48.02 -12.02 -3.35
CA PHE A 5 -47.26 -10.82 -3.07
C PHE A 5 -45.76 -11.11 -3.29
N LEU A 6 -45.31 -10.74 -4.51
CA LEU A 6 -43.88 -10.75 -4.83
C LEU A 6 -43.25 -9.55 -4.11
N VAL A 7 -42.70 -9.78 -2.93
CA VAL A 7 -41.89 -8.78 -2.22
C VAL A 7 -40.56 -8.66 -2.98
N MET A 8 -40.51 -7.66 -3.86
CA MET A 8 -39.24 -7.20 -4.42
C MET A 8 -38.44 -6.54 -3.30
N ILE A 9 -37.50 -7.26 -2.74
CA ILE A 9 -36.47 -6.69 -1.87
C ILE A 9 -35.51 -5.92 -2.80
N PRO A 10 -35.41 -4.58 -2.68
CA PRO A 10 -34.37 -3.86 -3.38
C PRO A 10 -33.06 -4.25 -2.72
N VAL A 11 -32.26 -5.03 -3.42
CA VAL A 11 -30.85 -5.22 -3.10
C VAL A 11 -30.20 -3.86 -3.30
N LEU A 12 -30.13 -3.09 -2.22
CA LEU A 12 -29.36 -1.87 -2.15
C LEU A 12 -27.90 -2.29 -2.22
N LEU A 13 -27.35 -2.32 -3.43
CA LEU A 13 -25.93 -2.40 -3.69
C LEU A 13 -25.31 -1.17 -3.03
N LEU A 14 -24.86 -1.34 -1.79
CA LEU A 14 -23.92 -0.43 -1.14
C LEU A 14 -22.63 -0.48 -1.97
N LEU A 15 -22.58 0.32 -3.01
CA LEU A 15 -21.32 0.74 -3.61
C LEU A 15 -20.57 1.47 -2.48
N ALA A 16 -19.76 0.72 -1.74
CA ALA A 16 -18.79 1.30 -0.86
C ALA A 16 -17.87 2.16 -1.75
N CYS A 17 -18.18 3.44 -1.84
CA CYS A 17 -17.30 4.42 -2.47
C CYS A 17 -15.98 4.36 -1.72
N ARG A 18 -14.99 3.71 -2.31
CA ARG A 18 -13.59 3.74 -1.84
C ARG A 18 -13.09 5.15 -2.12
N THR A 19 -13.31 6.03 -1.16
CA THR A 19 -12.91 7.42 -1.27
C THR A 19 -11.44 7.54 -0.89
N VAL A 20 -10.65 8.11 -1.81
CA VAL A 20 -9.34 8.64 -1.47
C VAL A 20 -9.58 9.88 -0.62
N PRO A 21 -8.87 10.03 0.53
CA PRO A 21 -9.03 11.25 1.31
C PRO A 21 -8.63 12.46 0.46
N THR A 22 -9.54 13.41 0.36
CA THR A 22 -9.31 14.66 -0.39
C THR A 22 -8.30 15.55 0.33
N GLU A 23 -8.19 15.39 1.65
CA GLU A 23 -7.28 16.12 2.51
C GLU A 23 -6.88 15.22 3.68
N ILE A 24 -5.58 15.10 3.92
CA ILE A 24 -5.01 14.38 5.06
C ILE A 24 -4.64 15.43 6.11
N PRO A 25 -5.29 15.42 7.32
CA PRO A 25 -5.01 16.38 8.37
C PRO A 25 -3.52 16.51 8.67
N GLU A 26 -3.05 17.75 8.81
CA GLU A 26 -1.61 18.03 9.01
C GLU A 26 -1.11 17.64 10.41
N ASP A 27 -2.01 17.51 11.37
CA ASP A 27 -1.72 17.15 12.75
C ASP A 27 -1.49 15.64 12.97
N LEU A 28 -1.72 14.82 11.94
CA LEU A 28 -1.45 13.38 12.02
C LEU A 28 0.05 13.08 12.06
N GLY A 29 0.47 12.35 13.09
CA GLY A 29 1.84 11.87 13.23
C GLY A 29 2.15 10.67 12.34
N GLN A 30 3.44 10.31 12.25
CA GLN A 30 3.90 9.15 11.45
C GLN A 30 3.17 7.85 11.80
N ALA A 31 3.03 7.55 13.09
CA ALA A 31 2.39 6.31 13.55
C ALA A 31 0.91 6.24 13.13
N GLU A 32 0.21 7.36 13.19
CA GLU A 32 -1.19 7.48 12.78
C GLU A 32 -1.32 7.32 11.26
N LEU A 33 -0.46 7.96 10.49
CA LEU A 33 -0.43 7.81 9.03
C LEU A 33 -0.14 6.36 8.60
N ILE A 34 0.79 5.67 9.27
CA ILE A 34 1.05 4.25 9.04
C ILE A 34 -0.19 3.42 9.34
N GLN A 35 -0.84 3.65 10.48
CA GLN A 35 -2.04 2.92 10.89
C GLN A 35 -3.20 3.13 9.90
N LEU A 36 -3.44 4.36 9.46
CA LEU A 36 -4.48 4.68 8.48
C LEU A 36 -4.17 4.06 7.10
N GLY A 37 -2.91 4.07 6.69
CA GLY A 37 -2.46 3.39 5.48
C GLY A 37 -2.70 1.89 5.52
N GLN A 38 -2.35 1.23 6.62
CA GLN A 38 -2.59 -0.19 6.83
C GLN A 38 -4.09 -0.51 6.85
N GLN A 39 -4.89 0.27 7.57
CA GLN A 39 -6.34 0.10 7.60
C GLN A 39 -6.97 0.25 6.21
N ALA A 40 -6.54 1.24 5.43
CA ALA A 40 -7.00 1.43 4.06
C ALA A 40 -6.61 0.24 3.16
N ALA A 41 -5.38 -0.26 3.30
CA ALA A 41 -4.89 -1.41 2.56
C ALA A 41 -5.64 -2.71 2.91
N ASP A 42 -6.03 -2.90 4.17
CA ASP A 42 -6.82 -4.05 4.62
C ASP A 42 -8.26 -4.01 4.08
N GLN A 43 -8.77 -2.82 3.82
CA GLN A 43 -10.04 -2.60 3.14
C GLN A 43 -9.91 -2.61 1.61
N GLU A 44 -8.73 -2.92 1.10
CA GLU A 44 -8.38 -2.85 -0.33
C GLU A 44 -8.62 -1.46 -0.96
N ASN A 45 -8.63 -0.40 -0.14
CA ASN A 45 -8.63 0.97 -0.61
C ASN A 45 -7.19 1.42 -0.92
N TRP A 46 -6.65 0.86 -2.01
CA TRP A 46 -5.24 1.01 -2.39
C TRP A 46 -4.82 2.46 -2.55
N ALA A 47 -5.66 3.26 -3.17
CA ALA A 47 -5.36 4.67 -3.41
C ALA A 47 -5.28 5.48 -2.12
N ALA A 48 -6.15 5.23 -1.15
CA ALA A 48 -6.08 5.87 0.16
C ALA A 48 -4.84 5.39 0.94
N ALA A 49 -4.51 4.09 0.89
CA ALA A 49 -3.32 3.55 1.53
C ALA A 49 -2.05 4.25 1.02
N ILE A 50 -1.89 4.35 -0.30
CA ILE A 50 -0.75 5.04 -0.93
C ILE A 50 -0.72 6.50 -0.49
N ALA A 51 -1.85 7.22 -0.49
CA ALA A 51 -1.90 8.62 -0.09
C ALA A 51 -1.42 8.86 1.35
N TYR A 52 -1.79 7.98 2.30
CA TYR A 52 -1.28 8.07 3.68
C TYR A 52 0.22 7.83 3.78
N TYR A 53 0.77 6.87 3.04
CA TYR A 53 2.20 6.60 3.04
C TYR A 53 3.00 7.69 2.32
N GLU A 54 2.48 8.26 1.22
CA GLU A 54 3.07 9.42 0.54
C GLU A 54 3.13 10.64 1.46
N ALA A 55 2.09 10.87 2.27
CA ALA A 55 2.10 11.94 3.25
C ALA A 55 3.27 11.82 4.26
N ILE A 56 3.71 10.60 4.60
CA ILE A 56 4.89 10.40 5.43
C ILE A 56 6.15 10.88 4.69
N VAL A 57 6.31 10.50 3.44
CA VAL A 57 7.49 10.89 2.63
C VAL A 57 7.57 12.40 2.46
N GLU A 58 6.43 13.07 2.28
CA GLU A 58 6.38 14.52 2.08
C GLU A 58 6.62 15.31 3.38
N ARG A 59 6.03 14.85 4.49
CA ARG A 59 6.05 15.60 5.76
C ARG A 59 7.30 15.39 6.58
N TYR A 60 7.99 14.26 6.38
CA TYR A 60 9.16 13.87 7.16
C TYR A 60 10.39 13.61 6.27
N PRO A 61 10.81 14.60 5.43
CA PRO A 61 11.87 14.40 4.43
C PRO A 61 13.24 14.07 5.04
N ASP A 62 13.48 14.47 6.30
CA ASP A 62 14.73 14.23 7.00
C ASP A 62 14.73 12.90 7.79
N GLU A 63 13.57 12.22 7.88
CA GLU A 63 13.42 11.01 8.67
C GLU A 63 13.57 9.75 7.79
N ARG A 64 14.80 9.42 7.48
CA ARG A 64 15.14 8.33 6.55
C ARG A 64 14.49 6.99 6.88
N ALA A 65 14.40 6.65 8.17
CA ALA A 65 13.75 5.42 8.62
C ALA A 65 12.24 5.40 8.32
N ALA A 66 11.56 6.55 8.49
CA ALA A 66 10.15 6.71 8.17
C ALA A 66 9.92 6.62 6.66
N ILE A 67 10.79 7.26 5.87
CA ILE A 67 10.76 7.21 4.40
C ILE A 67 10.94 5.77 3.90
N ALA A 68 11.92 5.02 4.44
CA ALA A 68 12.15 3.64 4.05
C ALA A 68 10.93 2.75 4.34
N THR A 69 10.31 2.94 5.52
CA THR A 69 9.08 2.25 5.90
C THR A 69 7.94 2.59 4.94
N ALA A 70 7.69 3.87 4.69
CA ALA A 70 6.61 4.32 3.81
C ALA A 70 6.79 3.82 2.36
N ARG A 71 8.01 3.88 1.82
CA ARG A 71 8.32 3.36 0.48
C ARG A 71 8.11 1.85 0.38
N TYR A 72 8.49 1.11 1.42
CA TYR A 72 8.20 -0.32 1.48
C TYR A 72 6.69 -0.58 1.43
N GLU A 73 5.91 0.12 2.23
CA GLU A 73 4.45 -0.06 2.29
C GLU A 73 3.77 0.30 0.96
N ILE A 74 4.21 1.37 0.28
CA ILE A 74 3.71 1.72 -1.07
C ILE A 74 3.99 0.58 -2.06
N ALA A 75 5.23 0.08 -2.10
CA ALA A 75 5.60 -1.03 -2.98
C ALA A 75 4.79 -2.30 -2.64
N PHE A 76 4.55 -2.56 -1.36
CA PHE A 76 3.78 -3.70 -0.90
C PHE A 76 2.28 -3.59 -1.26
N VAL A 77 1.71 -2.39 -1.23
CA VAL A 77 0.36 -2.12 -1.74
C VAL A 77 0.28 -2.47 -3.23
N GLU A 78 1.23 -2.04 -4.05
CA GLU A 78 1.28 -2.38 -5.47
C GLU A 78 1.40 -3.90 -5.70
N TYR A 79 2.20 -4.58 -4.89
CA TYR A 79 2.32 -6.04 -4.93
C TYR A 79 0.99 -6.72 -4.58
N ARG A 80 0.31 -6.31 -3.51
CA ARG A 80 -0.97 -6.87 -3.07
C ARG A 80 -2.08 -6.68 -4.11
N ARG A 81 -2.10 -5.54 -4.80
CA ARG A 81 -3.12 -5.28 -5.85
C ARG A 81 -2.79 -5.92 -7.20
N GLY A 82 -1.67 -6.65 -7.29
CA GLY A 82 -1.27 -7.39 -8.48
C GLY A 82 -0.48 -6.61 -9.52
N ASN A 83 -0.10 -5.37 -9.24
CA ASN A 83 0.75 -4.54 -10.10
C ASN A 83 2.23 -4.93 -9.95
N LEU A 84 2.55 -6.17 -10.34
CA LEU A 84 3.87 -6.76 -10.08
C LEU A 84 5.03 -5.98 -10.70
N ALA A 85 4.86 -5.40 -11.87
CA ALA A 85 5.91 -4.60 -12.51
C ALA A 85 6.22 -3.33 -11.71
N THR A 86 5.18 -2.57 -11.35
CA THR A 86 5.33 -1.36 -10.53
C THR A 86 5.88 -1.70 -9.14
N ALA A 87 5.40 -2.79 -8.53
CA ALA A 87 5.91 -3.22 -7.23
C ALA A 87 7.40 -3.55 -7.29
N GLU A 88 7.83 -4.28 -8.32
CA GLU A 88 9.24 -4.62 -8.54
C GLU A 88 10.11 -3.37 -8.64
N ASP A 89 9.73 -2.42 -9.50
CA ASP A 89 10.47 -1.16 -9.69
C ASP A 89 10.60 -0.40 -8.35
N LEU A 90 9.53 -0.29 -7.58
CA LEU A 90 9.52 0.39 -6.29
C LEU A 90 10.37 -0.32 -5.22
N PHE A 91 10.34 -1.66 -5.19
CA PHE A 91 11.22 -2.43 -4.28
C PHE A 91 12.69 -2.31 -4.69
N GLU A 92 13.01 -2.30 -5.98
CA GLU A 92 14.37 -2.12 -6.47
C GLU A 92 14.91 -0.71 -6.16
N GLU A 93 14.09 0.34 -6.30
CA GLU A 93 14.44 1.69 -5.86
C GLU A 93 14.75 1.75 -4.36
N LEU A 94 13.93 1.06 -3.55
CA LEU A 94 14.17 0.97 -2.11
C LEU A 94 15.46 0.23 -1.80
N ILE A 95 15.74 -0.90 -2.44
CA ILE A 95 16.99 -1.65 -2.29
C ILE A 95 18.20 -0.76 -2.65
N ALA A 96 18.15 -0.04 -3.76
CA ALA A 96 19.19 0.88 -4.19
C ALA A 96 19.45 2.00 -3.16
N MET A 97 18.42 2.48 -2.46
CA MET A 97 18.57 3.43 -1.35
C MET A 97 19.44 2.86 -0.22
N TYR A 98 19.27 1.58 0.13
CA TYR A 98 20.09 0.89 1.14
C TYR A 98 21.53 0.64 0.66
N GLU A 99 21.71 0.34 -0.61
CA GLU A 99 23.05 0.16 -1.21
C GLU A 99 23.84 1.47 -1.23
N THR A 100 23.16 2.59 -1.41
CA THR A 100 23.79 3.91 -1.43
C THR A 100 24.23 4.33 -0.02
N ASP A 101 23.36 4.20 0.97
CA ASP A 101 23.66 4.51 2.37
C ASP A 101 22.61 3.86 3.29
N SER A 102 23.01 2.83 4.00
CA SER A 102 22.14 2.12 4.96
C SER A 102 22.17 2.70 6.38
N SER A 103 22.93 3.79 6.63
CA SER A 103 23.07 4.37 7.96
C SER A 103 21.74 4.82 8.54
N GLY A 104 21.40 4.35 9.74
CA GLY A 104 20.16 4.70 10.44
C GLY A 104 18.88 4.10 9.83
N LEU A 105 18.99 3.24 8.83
CA LEU A 105 17.85 2.55 8.24
C LEU A 105 17.56 1.23 8.98
N PRO A 106 16.29 0.90 9.24
CA PRO A 106 15.93 -0.41 9.78
C PRO A 106 16.20 -1.50 8.73
N ALA A 107 16.68 -2.67 9.15
CA ALA A 107 17.06 -3.73 8.22
C ALA A 107 15.86 -4.43 7.54
N TRP A 108 14.70 -4.45 8.18
CA TRP A 108 13.55 -5.24 7.73
C TRP A 108 12.98 -4.84 6.36
N PRO A 109 12.91 -3.54 5.95
CA PRO A 109 12.39 -3.20 4.62
C PRO A 109 13.27 -3.75 3.51
N LEU A 110 14.60 -3.72 3.69
CA LEU A 110 15.53 -4.29 2.72
C LEU A 110 15.31 -5.80 2.56
N VAL A 111 15.30 -6.53 3.69
CA VAL A 111 15.16 -8.00 3.68
C VAL A 111 13.85 -8.44 3.03
N LEU A 112 12.75 -7.76 3.36
CA LEU A 112 11.44 -8.08 2.79
C LEU A 112 11.34 -7.70 1.33
N SER A 113 11.90 -6.55 0.92
CA SER A 113 11.94 -6.13 -0.49
C SER A 113 12.66 -7.14 -1.36
N GLN A 114 13.86 -7.55 -0.98
CA GLN A 114 14.64 -8.57 -1.69
C GLN A 114 13.86 -9.89 -1.82
N ARG A 115 13.17 -10.31 -0.77
CA ARG A 115 12.35 -11.52 -0.79
C ARG A 115 11.17 -11.42 -1.76
N ILE A 116 10.49 -10.27 -1.81
CA ILE A 116 9.34 -10.06 -2.70
C ILE A 116 9.80 -9.97 -4.15
N VAL A 117 10.87 -9.26 -4.44
CA VAL A 117 11.46 -9.21 -5.79
C VAL A 117 11.79 -10.63 -6.28
N GLY A 118 12.44 -11.45 -5.44
CA GLY A 118 12.69 -12.86 -5.77
C GLY A 118 11.41 -13.64 -6.11
N LYS A 119 10.34 -13.47 -5.35
CA LYS A 119 9.05 -14.11 -5.64
C LYS A 119 8.44 -13.64 -6.97
N ILE A 120 8.54 -12.35 -7.28
CA ILE A 120 8.05 -11.79 -8.56
C ILE A 120 8.80 -12.43 -9.73
N HIS A 121 10.12 -12.57 -9.62
CA HIS A 121 10.95 -13.21 -10.66
C HIS A 121 10.58 -14.70 -10.84
N ASP A 122 10.38 -15.43 -9.75
CA ASP A 122 9.98 -16.84 -9.80
C ASP A 122 8.63 -17.03 -10.49
N GLN A 123 7.65 -16.16 -10.21
CA GLN A 123 6.33 -16.19 -10.85
C GLN A 123 6.42 -15.93 -12.35
N ARG A 124 7.30 -15.03 -12.79
CA ARG A 124 7.53 -14.77 -14.23
C ARG A 124 8.27 -15.92 -14.92
N GLY A 125 9.20 -16.57 -14.23
CA GLY A 125 9.95 -17.72 -14.74
C GLY A 125 9.08 -18.96 -14.94
N THR A 126 8.09 -19.17 -14.08
CA THR A 126 7.17 -20.33 -14.13
C THR A 126 6.11 -20.19 -15.25
N ASN A 127 5.85 -18.98 -15.72
CA ASN A 127 4.87 -18.71 -16.78
C ASN A 127 5.46 -18.71 -18.20
N ARG A 128 6.71 -19.16 -18.38
CA ARG A 128 7.38 -19.38 -19.69
C ARG A 128 7.51 -20.86 -20.00
#